data_f3eaceb71e0511cdc4597da19c9e06ac
#
_entry.id   f3eaceb71e0511cdc4597da19c9e06ac
#
_cell.length_a   1.000
_cell.length_b   1.000
_cell.length_c   1.000
_cell.angle_alpha   90.00
_cell.angle_beta   90.00
_cell.angle_gamma   90.00
#
_symmetry.space_group_name_H-M   'P 1'
#
loop_
_entity.id
_entity.type
_entity.pdbx_description
1 polymer ?
#
loop_
_entity_poly.entity_id
_entity_poly.type
_entity_poly.pdbx_seq_one_letter_code
_entity_poly.pdbx_strand_id
1 'polypeptide(L)'
;RVLFRSGEVTTGDGGQYAGMGGVGIALRGNSFLNLTNPAALTEIDSLKFTIEAGVMGAYKKYTQSGIGNNSTVGNLNNLAVGFRILPRWYGALSISPISSVGYAITLDQQVEGTNGGIISSYFEGDGGLSRINLSNAFLIGKNLSLGANLSYITGTITQTETQGSATR
;
A
#
# COMPACT_ATOMS: atom_id res chain seq x y z
N ARG A 1 -16.64 11.22 -7.85
CA ARG A 1 -15.43 12.11 -7.88
C ARG A 1 -14.40 11.83 -6.78
N VAL A 2 -14.78 11.28 -5.65
CA VAL A 2 -13.87 11.07 -4.49
C VAL A 2 -13.02 9.80 -4.62
N LEU A 3 -13.53 8.74 -5.25
CA LEU A 3 -12.87 7.45 -5.39
C LEU A 3 -11.59 7.46 -6.26
N PHE A 4 -11.44 8.45 -7.13
CA PHE A 4 -10.26 8.53 -8.02
C PHE A 4 -9.10 9.36 -7.46
N ARG A 5 -9.33 10.16 -6.42
CA ARG A 5 -8.31 11.08 -5.89
C ARG A 5 -7.23 10.42 -5.04
N SER A 6 -7.58 9.39 -4.31
CA SER A 6 -6.67 8.78 -3.31
C SER A 6 -6.13 7.42 -3.73
N GLY A 7 -6.60 6.89 -4.88
CA GLY A 7 -6.25 5.55 -5.33
C GLY A 7 -6.82 4.44 -4.45
N GLU A 8 -6.41 3.23 -4.76
CA GLU A 8 -6.74 2.06 -3.96
C GLU A 8 -5.85 2.03 -2.73
N VAL A 9 -6.45 2.03 -1.56
CA VAL A 9 -5.74 1.93 -0.29
C VAL A 9 -5.39 0.47 -0.04
N THR A 10 -4.11 0.19 0.16
CA THR A 10 -3.62 -1.14 0.52
C THR A 10 -3.40 -1.18 2.03
N THR A 11 -3.99 -2.14 2.71
CA THR A 11 -3.60 -2.45 4.08
C THR A 11 -2.20 -3.04 4.00
N GLY A 12 -1.19 -2.29 4.42
CA GLY A 12 0.22 -2.69 4.33
C GLY A 12 0.63 -3.81 5.30
N ASP A 13 -0.31 -4.69 5.65
CA ASP A 13 -0.05 -5.87 6.48
C ASP A 13 0.67 -6.91 5.63
N GLY A 14 1.94 -7.11 5.90
CA GLY A 14 2.79 -8.02 5.17
C GLY A 14 2.58 -9.48 5.53
N GLY A 15 2.99 -10.36 4.62
CA GLY A 15 3.21 -11.77 4.86
C GLY A 15 1.98 -12.53 5.36
N GLN A 16 2.19 -13.33 6.39
CA GLN A 16 1.14 -14.19 6.94
C GLN A 16 -0.02 -13.42 7.58
N TYR A 17 0.20 -12.20 8.07
CA TYR A 17 -0.85 -11.41 8.71
C TYR A 17 -1.93 -10.97 7.72
N ALA A 18 -1.56 -10.69 6.47
CA ALA A 18 -2.50 -10.43 5.39
C ALA A 18 -3.39 -11.64 5.10
N GLY A 19 -2.80 -12.85 5.10
CA GLY A 19 -3.54 -14.11 4.94
C GLY A 19 -4.50 -14.44 6.09
N MET A 20 -4.28 -13.85 7.27
CA MET A 20 -5.14 -14.00 8.45
C MET A 20 -6.09 -12.79 8.64
N GLY A 21 -6.34 -12.02 7.58
CA GLY A 21 -7.23 -10.86 7.65
C GLY A 21 -6.68 -9.68 8.46
N GLY A 22 -5.35 -9.53 8.55
CA GLY A 22 -4.71 -8.44 9.28
C GLY A 22 -4.65 -8.64 10.81
N VAL A 23 -5.01 -9.82 11.32
CA VAL A 23 -4.94 -10.13 12.75
C VAL A 23 -3.49 -10.38 13.16
N GLY A 24 -2.79 -9.33 13.52
CA GLY A 24 -1.38 -9.39 13.95
C GLY A 24 -1.10 -8.82 15.33
N ILE A 25 -2.01 -8.00 15.89
CA ILE A 25 -1.74 -7.20 17.10
C ILE A 25 -1.35 -8.06 18.31
N ALA A 26 -1.99 -9.21 18.49
CA ALA A 26 -1.75 -10.10 19.63
C ALA A 26 -0.75 -11.23 19.33
N LEU A 27 -0.34 -11.37 18.08
CA LEU A 27 0.54 -12.48 17.69
C LEU A 27 1.99 -12.14 17.99
N ARG A 28 2.67 -13.10 18.58
CA ARG A 28 4.10 -13.08 18.83
C ARG A 28 4.73 -14.31 18.18
N GLY A 29 5.87 -14.14 17.57
CA GLY A 29 6.61 -15.23 16.95
C GLY A 29 7.95 -14.75 16.43
N ASN A 30 8.88 -15.69 16.29
CA ASN A 30 10.23 -15.42 15.83
C ASN A 30 10.44 -15.66 14.32
N SER A 31 9.40 -16.10 13.62
CA SER A 31 9.50 -16.46 12.20
C SER A 31 9.20 -15.33 11.25
N PHE A 32 8.45 -14.30 11.71
CA PHE A 32 8.01 -13.18 10.89
C PHE A 32 8.07 -11.88 11.67
N LEU A 33 8.31 -10.77 10.96
CA LEU A 33 8.30 -9.44 11.55
C LEU A 33 6.86 -8.97 11.75
N ASN A 34 6.49 -8.72 13.00
CA ASN A 34 5.20 -8.10 13.28
C ASN A 34 5.35 -6.58 13.33
N LEU A 35 5.09 -5.94 12.20
CA LEU A 35 5.17 -4.49 12.06
C LEU A 35 3.94 -3.77 12.62
N THR A 36 2.83 -4.48 12.80
CA THR A 36 1.60 -3.97 13.41
C THR A 36 1.74 -3.84 14.92
N ASN A 37 2.43 -4.80 15.55
CA ASN A 37 2.77 -4.74 16.97
C ASN A 37 4.29 -4.72 17.15
N PRO A 38 4.92 -3.54 17.25
CA PRO A 38 6.38 -3.44 17.37
C PRO A 38 6.92 -4.13 18.63
N ALA A 39 6.14 -4.26 19.71
CA ALA A 39 6.58 -4.97 20.89
C ALA A 39 6.88 -6.46 20.64
N ALA A 40 6.30 -7.07 19.60
CA ALA A 40 6.58 -8.43 19.21
C ALA A 40 7.98 -8.62 18.57
N LEU A 41 8.66 -7.55 18.17
CA LEU A 41 10.05 -7.61 17.69
C LEU A 41 11.02 -8.17 18.74
N THR A 42 10.64 -8.13 20.01
CA THR A 42 11.45 -8.73 21.10
C THR A 42 11.57 -10.25 21.02
N GLU A 43 10.78 -10.90 20.18
CA GLU A 43 10.87 -12.33 19.89
C GLU A 43 11.95 -12.68 18.82
N ILE A 44 12.54 -11.67 18.16
CA ILE A 44 13.64 -11.90 17.22
C ILE A 44 14.83 -12.53 17.97
N ASP A 45 15.30 -13.63 17.43
CA ASP A 45 16.40 -14.39 18.03
C ASP A 45 17.69 -13.54 18.10
N SER A 46 18.45 -13.69 19.16
CA SER A 46 19.58 -12.81 19.50
C SER A 46 20.75 -12.78 18.52
N LEU A 47 20.82 -13.74 17.63
CA LEU A 47 21.89 -13.86 16.62
C LEU A 47 21.39 -13.73 15.18
N LYS A 48 20.12 -13.36 15.01
CA LYS A 48 19.50 -13.30 13.69
C LYS A 48 19.06 -11.88 13.34
N PHE A 49 19.25 -11.53 12.10
CA PHE A 49 18.46 -10.52 11.45
C PHE A 49 17.38 -11.23 10.61
N THR A 50 16.21 -10.64 10.55
CA THR A 50 15.09 -11.17 9.77
C THR A 50 14.80 -10.23 8.62
N ILE A 51 14.78 -10.76 7.41
CA ILE A 51 14.34 -10.00 6.23
C ILE A 51 13.02 -10.60 5.79
N GLU A 52 12.06 -9.73 5.51
CA GLU A 52 10.76 -10.08 4.98
C GLU A 52 10.48 -9.28 3.71
N ALA A 53 10.08 -9.96 2.66
CA ALA A 53 9.61 -9.36 1.43
C ALA A 53 8.26 -9.98 1.06
N GLY A 54 7.25 -9.13 0.92
CA GLY A 54 5.91 -9.52 0.51
C GLY A 54 5.62 -9.01 -0.89
N VAL A 55 5.04 -9.88 -1.72
CA VAL A 55 4.51 -9.51 -3.03
C VAL A 55 3.02 -9.79 -3.07
N MET A 56 2.26 -8.95 -3.74
CA MET A 56 0.83 -9.09 -3.91
C MET A 56 0.49 -9.06 -5.39
N GLY A 57 -0.33 -10.02 -5.81
CA GLY A 57 -0.95 -10.02 -7.14
C GLY A 57 -2.45 -9.82 -7.03
N ALA A 58 -3.02 -8.93 -7.83
CA ALA A 58 -4.46 -8.73 -7.93
C ALA A 58 -4.92 -8.90 -9.37
N TYR A 59 -5.95 -9.71 -9.54
CA TYR A 59 -6.67 -9.84 -10.80
C TYR A 59 -7.99 -9.08 -10.69
N LYS A 60 -8.17 -8.07 -11.53
CA LYS A 60 -9.35 -7.22 -11.54
C LYS A 60 -10.12 -7.41 -12.84
N LYS A 61 -11.40 -7.72 -12.73
CA LYS A 61 -12.32 -7.78 -13.85
C LYS A 61 -13.30 -6.62 -13.76
N TYR A 62 -13.26 -5.76 -14.74
CA TYR A 62 -14.21 -4.67 -14.88
C TYR A 62 -15.26 -5.04 -15.92
N THR A 63 -16.52 -4.94 -15.58
CA THR A 63 -17.62 -5.20 -16.52
C THR A 63 -18.60 -4.03 -16.47
N GLN A 64 -18.79 -3.38 -17.61
CA GLN A 64 -19.75 -2.29 -17.76
C GLN A 64 -20.50 -2.48 -19.06
N SER A 65 -21.84 -2.55 -18.99
CA SER A 65 -22.75 -2.67 -20.16
C SER A 65 -22.37 -3.77 -21.14
N GLY A 66 -21.90 -4.93 -20.65
CA GLY A 66 -21.53 -6.07 -21.49
C GLY A 66 -20.09 -6.03 -22.05
N ILE A 67 -19.36 -4.95 -21.84
CA ILE A 67 -17.94 -4.86 -22.18
C ILE A 67 -17.12 -5.19 -20.95
N GLY A 68 -16.28 -6.23 -21.04
CA GLY A 68 -15.38 -6.65 -19.97
C GLY A 68 -13.94 -6.28 -20.26
N ASN A 69 -13.25 -5.70 -19.29
CA ASN A 69 -11.80 -5.51 -19.32
C ASN A 69 -11.16 -6.19 -18.12
N ASN A 70 -10.03 -6.84 -18.35
CA ASN A 70 -9.28 -7.56 -17.33
C ASN A 70 -7.96 -6.84 -17.09
N SER A 71 -7.61 -6.65 -15.82
CA SER A 71 -6.32 -6.08 -15.44
C SER A 71 -5.66 -6.99 -14.42
N THR A 72 -4.39 -7.31 -14.64
CA THR A 72 -3.54 -8.03 -13.68
C THR A 72 -2.49 -7.05 -13.18
N VAL A 73 -2.44 -6.86 -11.89
CA VAL A 73 -1.49 -5.95 -11.24
C VAL A 73 -0.68 -6.75 -10.22
N GLY A 74 0.64 -6.65 -10.32
CA GLY A 74 1.57 -7.20 -9.33
C GLY A 74 2.33 -6.06 -8.66
N ASN A 75 2.34 -6.03 -7.33
CA ASN A 75 3.03 -5.00 -6.56
C ASN A 75 3.83 -5.61 -5.41
N LEU A 76 4.91 -4.92 -5.04
CA LEU A 76 5.58 -5.16 -3.77
C LEU A 76 4.60 -4.76 -2.65
N ASN A 77 4.33 -5.67 -1.72
CA ASN A 77 3.43 -5.40 -0.60
C ASN A 77 4.19 -4.80 0.59
N ASN A 78 5.34 -5.38 0.94
CA ASN A 78 6.23 -4.85 1.95
C ASN A 78 7.65 -5.37 1.76
N LEU A 79 8.61 -4.58 2.22
CA LEU A 79 9.98 -5.00 2.44
C LEU A 79 10.36 -4.56 3.84
N ALA A 80 10.85 -5.48 4.66
CA ALA A 80 11.21 -5.20 6.03
C ALA A 80 12.49 -5.91 6.44
N VAL A 81 13.24 -5.28 7.32
CA VAL A 81 14.38 -5.88 7.99
C VAL A 81 14.29 -5.62 9.48
N GLY A 82 14.41 -6.66 10.28
CA GLY A 82 14.41 -6.59 11.73
C GLY A 82 15.68 -7.18 12.32
N PHE A 83 16.16 -6.59 13.38
CA PHE A 83 17.40 -7.00 14.05
C PHE A 83 17.41 -6.62 15.53
N ARG A 84 18.22 -7.31 16.27
CA ARG A 84 18.50 -6.97 17.65
C ARG A 84 19.67 -5.99 17.72
N ILE A 85 19.43 -4.81 18.29
CA ILE A 85 20.45 -3.75 18.42
C ILE A 85 21.28 -3.99 19.68
N LEU A 86 20.63 -4.24 20.81
CA LEU A 86 21.22 -4.53 22.11
C LEU A 86 20.44 -5.68 22.79
N PRO A 87 20.94 -6.28 23.87
CA PRO A 87 20.31 -7.43 24.54
C PRO A 87 18.82 -7.26 24.91
N ARG A 88 18.33 -6.03 24.99
CA ARG A 88 16.94 -5.70 25.31
C ARG A 88 16.32 -4.69 24.36
N TRP A 89 17.03 -4.34 23.28
CA TRP A 89 16.58 -3.36 22.30
C TRP A 89 16.58 -3.95 20.91
N TYR A 90 15.45 -3.88 20.26
CA TYR A 90 15.19 -4.44 18.94
C TYR A 90 14.70 -3.33 18.01
N GLY A 91 15.04 -3.42 16.75
CA GLY A 91 14.63 -2.48 15.73
C GLY A 91 14.19 -3.18 14.47
N ALA A 92 13.31 -2.53 13.73
CA ALA A 92 12.99 -2.92 12.37
C ALA A 92 12.78 -1.68 11.51
N LEU A 93 13.19 -1.80 10.25
CA LEU A 93 12.93 -0.82 9.20
C LEU A 93 12.07 -1.50 8.13
N SER A 94 11.01 -0.82 7.69
CA SER A 94 10.18 -1.34 6.63
C SER A 94 9.73 -0.26 5.66
N ILE A 95 9.46 -0.67 4.43
CA ILE A 95 8.81 0.14 3.41
C ILE A 95 7.61 -0.64 2.86
N SER A 96 6.46 0.01 2.79
CA SER A 96 5.24 -0.56 2.25
C SER A 96 4.44 0.47 1.48
N PRO A 97 3.89 0.15 0.30
CA PRO A 97 2.93 0.99 -0.37
C PRO A 97 1.63 1.04 0.45
N ILE A 98 1.03 2.21 0.57
CA ILE A 98 -0.26 2.42 1.23
C ILE A 98 -1.35 2.84 0.26
N SER A 99 -0.99 3.37 -0.90
CA SER A 99 -1.93 3.78 -1.93
C SER A 99 -1.28 3.63 -3.30
N SER A 100 -2.06 3.21 -4.27
CA SER A 100 -1.67 3.15 -5.68
C SER A 100 -2.78 3.75 -6.54
N VAL A 101 -2.40 4.66 -7.42
CA VAL A 101 -3.28 5.28 -8.41
C VAL A 101 -2.80 4.87 -9.77
N GLY A 102 -3.69 4.33 -10.58
CA GLY A 102 -3.41 4.00 -11.98
C GLY A 102 -4.73 3.91 -12.73
N TYR A 103 -5.14 4.99 -13.39
CA TYR A 103 -6.35 5.01 -14.21
C TYR A 103 -6.18 5.91 -15.42
N ALA A 104 -6.83 5.53 -16.50
CA ALA A 104 -7.02 6.34 -17.71
C ALA A 104 -8.49 6.22 -18.13
N ILE A 105 -9.19 7.34 -18.16
CA ILE A 105 -10.63 7.40 -18.45
C ILE A 105 -10.89 8.45 -19.49
N THR A 106 -11.58 8.08 -20.56
CA THR A 106 -12.08 9.01 -21.58
C THR A 106 -13.59 9.19 -21.36
N LEU A 107 -14.02 10.42 -21.24
CA LEU A 107 -15.43 10.79 -21.19
C LEU A 107 -15.77 11.64 -22.41
N ASP A 108 -16.69 11.14 -23.24
CA ASP A 108 -17.22 11.86 -24.36
C ASP A 108 -18.56 12.50 -23.97
N GLN A 109 -18.66 13.81 -24.05
CA GLN A 109 -19.88 14.55 -23.78
C GLN A 109 -20.36 15.24 -25.06
N GLN A 110 -21.62 15.02 -25.40
CA GLN A 110 -22.27 15.76 -26.47
C GLN A 110 -22.62 17.17 -25.96
N VAL A 111 -22.26 18.17 -26.75
CA VAL A 111 -22.62 19.57 -26.44
C VAL A 111 -24.03 19.82 -26.93
N GLU A 112 -24.97 20.11 -26.02
CA GLU A 112 -26.32 20.52 -26.38
C GLU A 112 -26.25 21.87 -27.10
N GLY A 113 -26.89 21.96 -28.28
CA GLY A 113 -26.97 23.19 -29.08
C GLY A 113 -25.99 23.31 -30.24
N THR A 114 -25.13 22.35 -30.44
CA THR A 114 -24.27 22.25 -31.62
C THR A 114 -24.59 20.98 -32.41
N ASN A 115 -24.69 21.09 -33.74
CA ASN A 115 -24.93 19.92 -34.63
C ASN A 115 -23.80 18.88 -34.50
N GLY A 116 -23.82 18.08 -33.42
CA GLY A 116 -22.94 16.94 -33.24
C GLY A 116 -21.55 17.24 -32.69
N GLY A 117 -21.35 18.37 -32.01
CA GLY A 117 -20.07 18.64 -31.32
C GLY A 117 -19.86 17.69 -30.15
N ILE A 118 -18.73 16.98 -30.13
CA ILE A 118 -18.31 16.09 -29.05
C ILE A 118 -17.10 16.73 -28.35
N ILE A 119 -17.18 16.87 -27.04
CA ILE A 119 -16.03 17.21 -26.19
C ILE A 119 -15.56 15.92 -25.54
N SER A 120 -14.34 15.53 -25.85
CA SER A 120 -13.68 14.40 -25.22
C SER A 120 -12.78 14.90 -24.10
N SER A 121 -13.05 14.46 -22.87
CA SER A 121 -12.21 14.74 -21.71
C SER A 121 -11.44 13.47 -21.35
N TYR A 122 -10.12 13.56 -21.35
CA TYR A 122 -9.22 12.50 -20.97
C TYR A 122 -8.68 12.76 -19.56
N PHE A 123 -8.92 11.82 -18.68
CA PHE A 123 -8.45 11.85 -17.30
C PHE A 123 -7.44 10.73 -17.10
N GLU A 124 -6.26 11.09 -16.68
CA GLU A 124 -5.21 10.16 -16.33
C GLU A 124 -4.72 10.43 -14.91
N GLY A 125 -4.57 9.37 -14.14
CA GLY A 125 -3.99 9.45 -12.81
C GLY A 125 -2.95 8.36 -12.64
N ASP A 126 -1.77 8.76 -12.17
CA ASP A 126 -0.65 7.85 -11.91
C ASP A 126 0.06 8.23 -10.62
N GLY A 127 0.68 7.23 -9.97
CA GLY A 127 1.47 7.43 -8.78
C GLY A 127 1.00 6.62 -7.58
N GLY A 128 1.48 7.01 -6.40
CA GLY A 128 1.16 6.32 -5.16
C GLY A 128 1.89 6.88 -3.96
N LEU A 129 1.47 6.42 -2.81
CA LEU A 129 2.06 6.75 -1.53
C LEU A 129 2.69 5.52 -0.91
N SER A 130 3.89 5.66 -0.38
CA SER A 130 4.61 4.64 0.36
C SER A 130 4.85 5.11 1.78
N ARG A 131 4.84 4.18 2.70
CA ARG A 131 5.15 4.38 4.11
C ARG A 131 6.49 3.75 4.42
N ILE A 132 7.42 4.54 4.94
CA ILE A 132 8.65 4.09 5.57
C ILE A 132 8.37 4.04 7.06
N ASN A 133 8.60 2.90 7.69
CA ASN A 133 8.31 2.70 9.10
C ASN A 133 9.55 2.26 9.85
N LEU A 134 9.88 2.97 10.92
CA LEU A 134 10.92 2.64 11.88
C LEU A 134 10.25 2.14 13.15
N SER A 135 10.43 0.86 13.42
CA SER A 135 9.90 0.19 14.61
C SER A 135 10.98 0.01 15.64
N ASN A 136 10.66 0.29 16.89
CA ASN A 136 11.54 0.05 18.03
C ASN A 136 10.81 -0.72 19.09
N ALA A 137 11.50 -1.66 19.75
CA ALA A 137 10.97 -2.45 20.84
C ALA A 137 11.99 -2.61 21.95
N PHE A 138 11.51 -2.51 23.19
CA PHE A 138 12.30 -2.65 24.38
C PHE A 138 11.72 -3.73 25.28
N LEU A 139 12.55 -4.67 25.69
CA LEU A 139 12.18 -5.72 26.65
C LEU A 139 12.43 -5.22 28.08
N ILE A 140 11.35 -5.06 28.85
CA ILE A 140 11.39 -4.63 30.24
C ILE A 140 11.17 -5.84 31.12
N GLY A 141 12.24 -6.26 31.84
CA GLY A 141 12.18 -7.47 32.64
C GLY A 141 12.11 -8.75 31.79
N LYS A 142 11.30 -9.72 32.25
CA LYS A 142 11.16 -11.04 31.59
C LYS A 142 9.87 -11.15 30.77
N ASN A 143 8.85 -10.38 31.09
CA ASN A 143 7.49 -10.61 30.60
C ASN A 143 6.82 -9.37 29.97
N LEU A 144 7.48 -8.22 30.02
CA LEU A 144 6.94 -6.97 29.46
C LEU A 144 7.81 -6.46 28.33
N SER A 145 7.20 -6.19 27.21
CA SER A 145 7.84 -5.48 26.10
C SER A 145 7.01 -4.27 25.68
N LEU A 146 7.69 -3.17 25.44
CA LEU A 146 7.12 -1.95 24.88
C LEU A 146 7.63 -1.76 23.47
N GLY A 147 6.76 -1.30 22.57
CA GLY A 147 7.12 -1.01 21.20
C GLY A 147 6.52 0.31 20.74
N ALA A 148 7.23 0.97 19.84
CA ALA A 148 6.81 2.19 19.18
C ALA A 148 7.16 2.16 17.70
N ASN A 149 6.28 2.69 16.86
CA ASN A 149 6.47 2.88 15.44
C ASN A 149 6.54 4.37 15.12
N LEU A 150 7.52 4.74 14.32
CA LEU A 150 7.59 6.04 13.68
C LEU A 150 7.43 5.85 12.18
N SER A 151 6.38 6.45 11.60
CA SER A 151 6.05 6.28 10.20
C SER A 151 6.22 7.60 9.45
N TYR A 152 6.89 7.53 8.30
CA TYR A 152 7.01 8.63 7.35
C TYR A 152 6.33 8.23 6.04
N ILE A 153 5.39 9.07 5.57
CA ILE A 153 4.65 8.85 4.35
C ILE A 153 5.24 9.73 3.26
N THR A 154 5.57 9.14 2.12
CA THR A 154 6.13 9.82 0.96
C THR A 154 5.51 9.27 -0.32
N GLY A 155 5.54 10.07 -1.36
CA GLY A 155 5.04 9.70 -2.68
C GLY A 155 4.40 10.88 -3.40
N THR A 156 4.06 10.67 -4.67
CA THR A 156 3.43 11.67 -5.51
C THR A 156 2.27 11.03 -6.26
N ILE A 157 1.17 11.74 -6.32
CA ILE A 157 0.02 11.39 -7.16
C ILE A 157 -0.14 12.51 -8.18
N THR A 158 0.00 12.17 -9.46
CA THR A 158 -0.18 13.09 -10.57
C THR A 158 -1.53 12.82 -11.22
N GLN A 159 -2.30 13.88 -11.44
CA GLN A 159 -3.56 13.81 -12.16
C GLN A 159 -3.49 14.79 -13.32
N THR A 160 -3.74 14.29 -14.51
CA THR A 160 -3.76 15.08 -15.75
C THR A 160 -5.16 15.04 -16.31
N GLU A 161 -5.67 16.21 -16.63
CA GLU A 161 -6.94 16.36 -17.36
C GLU A 161 -6.64 17.07 -18.67
N THR A 162 -6.98 16.42 -19.78
CA THR A 162 -6.84 16.98 -21.12
C THR A 162 -8.21 17.03 -21.76
N GLN A 163 -8.61 18.23 -22.18
CA GLN A 163 -9.86 18.44 -22.92
C GLN A 163 -9.55 18.71 -24.40
N GLY A 164 -10.12 17.91 -25.25
CA GLY A 164 -10.09 18.08 -26.70
C GLY A 164 -11.49 18.42 -27.23
N SER A 165 -11.62 19.48 -27.99
CA SER A 165 -12.85 19.78 -28.73
C SER A 165 -12.67 19.39 -30.20
N ALA A 166 -13.45 18.45 -30.69
CA ALA A 166 -13.56 18.16 -32.10
C ALA A 166 -14.73 18.93 -32.68
N THR A 167 -14.43 20.04 -33.35
CA THR A 167 -15.41 20.73 -34.19
C THR A 167 -15.35 20.05 -35.58
N ARG A 168 -16.46 19.50 -36.04
CA ARG A 168 -16.63 19.06 -37.44
C ARG A 168 -17.22 20.18 -38.25
#